data_0d4e2b18222d5404da8ead6b5f1500d7
#
_entry.id   0d4e2b18222d5404da8ead6b5f1500d7
#
_cell.length_a   1.000
_cell.length_b   1.000
_cell.length_c   1.000
_cell.angle_alpha   90.00
_cell.angle_beta   90.00
_cell.angle_gamma   90.00
#
_symmetry.space_group_name_H-M   'P 1'
#
loop_
_entity.id
_entity.type
_entity.pdbx_description
1 polymer ?
#
loop_
_entity_poly.entity_id
_entity_poly.type
_entity_poly.pdbx_seq_one_letter_code
_entity_poly.pdbx_strand_id
1 'polypeptide(L)'
;MRLRLPSLTRHSLCALALSLAAAAHGAAVSVTVADPTGRPLADAVVMLEPASGKLPVKPLAGVEISQSKRQFHPAVTVVTVGTPVTFPNFDTVRHHVYSFSPIKTFELKLYSGVPSTPVVFDKPGAAVLGCNIHDQMSAWVVVVDTPYYARTGADGRARVDGVAPGSYRLRAWHAGVVPGQEPAPQALAIGPADAEAGLQLPVAAGSAP
;
A
#
# COMPACT_ATOMS: atom_id res chain seq x y z
N MET A 1 -84.19 11.81 32.48
CA MET A 1 -82.90 12.33 32.90
C MET A 1 -81.80 11.36 32.34
N ARG A 2 -81.17 11.68 31.23
CA ARG A 2 -80.18 10.79 30.51
C ARG A 2 -78.81 11.38 30.75
N LEU A 3 -77.96 10.67 31.52
CA LEU A 3 -76.53 11.00 31.70
C LEU A 3 -75.77 10.66 30.45
N ARG A 4 -75.03 11.64 29.93
CA ARG A 4 -74.05 11.46 28.87
C ARG A 4 -72.68 11.25 29.54
N LEU A 5 -72.01 10.10 29.26
CA LEU A 5 -70.59 9.88 29.60
C LEU A 5 -69.70 10.59 28.57
N PRO A 6 -68.57 11.16 28.97
CA PRO A 6 -67.60 11.74 28.06
C PRO A 6 -66.69 10.65 27.46
N SER A 7 -66.43 10.79 26.15
CA SER A 7 -65.52 9.94 25.39
C SER A 7 -64.06 10.22 25.74
N LEU A 8 -63.33 9.21 26.15
CA LEU A 8 -61.87 9.26 26.34
C LEU A 8 -61.18 9.19 24.96
N THR A 9 -60.61 10.30 24.57
CA THR A 9 -59.71 10.38 23.41
C THR A 9 -58.39 9.69 23.70
N ARG A 10 -58.12 8.57 23.05
CA ARG A 10 -56.80 7.85 23.09
C ARG A 10 -55.78 8.64 22.26
N HIS A 11 -54.84 9.29 22.93
CA HIS A 11 -53.67 9.87 22.27
C HIS A 11 -52.66 8.74 21.98
N SER A 12 -52.55 8.35 20.70
CA SER A 12 -51.47 7.46 20.25
C SER A 12 -50.18 8.24 20.21
N LEU A 13 -49.28 7.96 21.16
CA LEU A 13 -47.86 8.38 21.06
C LEU A 13 -47.17 7.51 20.00
N CYS A 14 -46.95 8.08 18.82
CA CYS A 14 -46.00 7.51 17.85
C CYS A 14 -44.57 7.77 18.33
N ALA A 15 -43.95 6.76 18.93
CA ALA A 15 -42.52 6.80 19.26
C ALA A 15 -41.72 6.67 17.94
N LEU A 16 -41.15 7.80 17.48
CA LEU A 16 -40.24 7.85 16.35
C LEU A 16 -38.88 7.27 16.79
N ALA A 17 -38.63 6.00 16.46
CA ALA A 17 -37.32 5.38 16.69
C ALA A 17 -36.30 5.97 15.68
N LEU A 18 -35.46 6.90 16.13
CA LEU A 18 -34.29 7.35 15.40
C LEU A 18 -33.25 6.22 15.42
N SER A 19 -33.18 5.45 14.33
CA SER A 19 -32.06 4.53 14.07
C SER A 19 -30.82 5.38 13.76
N LEU A 20 -29.91 5.53 14.73
CA LEU A 20 -28.55 5.98 14.45
C LEU A 20 -27.88 4.91 13.56
N ALA A 21 -27.78 5.18 12.28
CA ALA A 21 -26.86 4.44 11.41
C ALA A 21 -25.43 4.75 11.87
N ALA A 22 -24.83 3.85 12.64
CA ALA A 22 -23.39 3.90 12.93
C ALA A 22 -22.68 3.83 11.57
N ALA A 23 -22.03 4.91 11.18
CA ALA A 23 -21.14 4.90 10.03
C ALA A 23 -20.08 3.81 10.30
N ALA A 24 -20.06 2.77 9.49
CA ALA A 24 -19.06 1.72 9.57
C ALA A 24 -17.70 2.35 9.18
N HIS A 25 -17.02 2.90 10.18
CA HIS A 25 -15.63 3.32 10.00
C HIS A 25 -14.80 2.03 9.86
N GLY A 26 -14.02 1.95 8.78
CA GLY A 26 -13.09 0.83 8.64
C GLY A 26 -12.07 0.84 9.79
N ALA A 27 -11.65 -0.35 10.18
CA ALA A 27 -10.63 -0.52 11.21
C ALA A 27 -9.26 -0.03 10.74
N ALA A 28 -8.40 0.37 11.65
CA ALA A 28 -6.99 0.53 11.38
C ALA A 28 -6.25 -0.77 11.70
N VAL A 29 -5.36 -1.18 10.79
CA VAL A 29 -4.51 -2.35 10.97
C VAL A 29 -3.07 -1.90 11.14
N SER A 30 -2.50 -2.11 12.32
CA SER A 30 -1.09 -1.86 12.61
C SER A 30 -0.29 -3.14 12.39
N VAL A 31 0.73 -3.08 11.52
CA VAL A 31 1.56 -4.24 11.20
C VAL A 31 3.01 -3.95 11.57
N THR A 32 3.64 -4.87 12.30
CA THR A 32 5.08 -4.84 12.58
C THR A 32 5.78 -5.84 11.67
N VAL A 33 6.83 -5.40 10.98
CA VAL A 33 7.65 -6.25 10.11
C VAL A 33 9.07 -6.28 10.64
N ALA A 34 9.60 -7.48 10.83
CA ALA A 34 10.94 -7.70 11.35
C ALA A 34 11.69 -8.79 10.57
N ASP A 35 13.00 -8.86 10.69
CA ASP A 35 13.80 -9.99 10.24
C ASP A 35 13.68 -11.19 11.23
N PRO A 36 14.24 -12.38 10.92
CA PRO A 36 14.16 -13.54 11.79
C PRO A 36 14.82 -13.34 13.17
N THR A 37 15.67 -12.33 13.36
CA THR A 37 16.29 -11.99 14.64
C THR A 37 15.46 -11.02 15.47
N GLY A 38 14.33 -10.53 14.91
CA GLY A 38 13.46 -9.55 15.55
C GLY A 38 13.85 -8.09 15.28
N ARG A 39 14.84 -7.83 14.40
CA ARG A 39 15.23 -6.48 14.02
C ARG A 39 14.15 -5.87 13.11
N PRO A 40 13.68 -4.64 13.42
CA PRO A 40 12.69 -3.95 12.58
C PRO A 40 13.19 -3.79 11.14
N LEU A 41 12.29 -3.96 10.17
CA LEU A 41 12.56 -3.74 8.75
C LEU A 41 11.87 -2.46 8.28
N ALA A 42 12.68 -1.44 7.97
CA ALA A 42 12.23 -0.24 7.27
C ALA A 42 11.92 -0.56 5.81
N ASP A 43 11.10 0.26 5.17
CA ASP A 43 10.77 0.16 3.74
C ASP A 43 10.14 -1.17 3.29
N ALA A 44 9.68 -2.00 4.23
CA ALA A 44 8.83 -3.12 3.91
C ALA A 44 7.44 -2.62 3.45
N VAL A 45 6.89 -3.22 2.40
CA VAL A 45 5.56 -2.87 1.89
C VAL A 45 4.57 -3.92 2.35
N VAL A 46 3.65 -3.52 3.22
CA VAL A 46 2.57 -4.34 3.76
C VAL A 46 1.35 -4.22 2.87
N MET A 47 0.69 -5.34 2.58
CA MET A 47 -0.51 -5.42 1.74
C MET A 47 -1.56 -6.32 2.41
N LEU A 48 -2.81 -5.83 2.47
CA LEU A 48 -3.97 -6.62 2.85
C LEU A 48 -4.79 -6.91 1.59
N GLU A 49 -4.71 -8.13 1.11
CA GLU A 49 -5.48 -8.61 -0.03
C GLU A 49 -6.74 -9.33 0.47
N PRO A 50 -7.94 -9.13 -0.10
CA PRO A 50 -9.11 -9.88 0.30
C PRO A 50 -8.87 -11.39 0.10
N ALA A 51 -9.36 -12.22 1.03
CA ALA A 51 -9.20 -13.68 0.95
C ALA A 51 -9.88 -14.25 -0.30
N SER A 52 -10.93 -13.59 -0.79
CA SER A 52 -11.63 -13.92 -2.02
C SER A 52 -11.97 -12.66 -2.83
N GLY A 53 -11.94 -12.80 -4.15
CA GLY A 53 -12.21 -11.69 -5.07
C GLY A 53 -11.09 -10.66 -5.12
N LYS A 54 -11.41 -9.47 -5.63
CA LYS A 54 -10.52 -8.30 -5.71
C LYS A 54 -11.27 -7.05 -5.27
N LEU A 55 -10.56 -6.13 -4.65
CA LEU A 55 -11.06 -4.78 -4.38
C LEU A 55 -10.65 -3.85 -5.53
N PRO A 56 -11.50 -2.88 -5.89
CA PRO A 56 -11.14 -1.92 -6.91
C PRO A 56 -10.00 -1.03 -6.40
N VAL A 57 -8.99 -0.85 -7.25
CA VAL A 57 -7.93 0.13 -7.05
C VAL A 57 -8.00 1.21 -8.11
N LYS A 58 -7.60 2.42 -7.77
CA LYS A 58 -7.46 3.52 -8.70
C LYS A 58 -5.99 3.83 -8.89
N PRO A 59 -5.53 4.10 -10.12
CA PRO A 59 -4.18 4.61 -10.35
C PRO A 59 -3.94 5.88 -9.54
N LEU A 60 -2.74 6.01 -9.00
CA LEU A 60 -2.30 7.25 -8.35
C LEU A 60 -1.98 8.32 -9.40
N ALA A 61 -2.02 9.59 -9.00
CA ALA A 61 -1.63 10.70 -9.84
C ALA A 61 -0.40 11.41 -9.28
N GLY A 62 0.43 11.99 -10.17
CA GLY A 62 1.57 12.81 -9.78
C GLY A 62 2.69 12.04 -9.08
N VAL A 63 2.85 10.74 -9.37
CA VAL A 63 3.93 9.93 -8.79
C VAL A 63 5.24 10.21 -9.53
N GLU A 64 6.26 10.57 -8.77
CA GLU A 64 7.59 10.85 -9.27
C GLU A 64 8.64 10.04 -8.51
N ILE A 65 9.63 9.54 -9.25
CA ILE A 65 10.87 8.99 -8.71
C ILE A 65 12.00 9.86 -9.25
N SER A 66 12.43 10.82 -8.44
CA SER A 66 13.43 11.80 -8.87
C SER A 66 14.84 11.20 -8.84
N GLN A 67 15.72 11.82 -9.61
CA GLN A 67 17.14 11.48 -9.66
C GLN A 67 17.93 12.71 -9.20
N SER A 68 18.67 12.55 -8.12
CA SER A 68 19.58 13.58 -7.61
C SER A 68 20.73 12.93 -6.83
N LYS A 69 21.91 13.56 -6.87
CA LYS A 69 23.14 13.05 -6.24
C LYS A 69 23.46 11.60 -6.65
N ARG A 70 23.14 11.26 -7.91
CA ARG A 70 23.32 9.92 -8.48
C ARG A 70 22.56 8.83 -7.72
N GLN A 71 21.35 9.14 -7.26
CA GLN A 71 20.45 8.22 -6.56
C GLN A 71 19.02 8.45 -7.04
N PHE A 72 18.18 7.42 -6.94
CA PHE A 72 16.73 7.54 -7.06
C PHE A 72 16.11 7.91 -5.72
N HIS A 73 15.12 8.79 -5.74
CA HIS A 73 14.39 9.22 -4.55
C HIS A 73 12.88 9.18 -4.78
N PRO A 74 12.12 8.44 -3.95
CA PRO A 74 12.60 7.58 -2.86
C PRO A 74 13.19 6.26 -3.40
N ALA A 75 13.94 5.52 -2.54
CA ALA A 75 14.50 4.21 -2.89
C ALA A 75 13.41 3.14 -3.07
N VAL A 76 12.29 3.26 -2.37
CA VAL A 76 11.12 2.38 -2.52
C VAL A 76 9.88 3.24 -2.73
N THR A 77 9.22 3.06 -3.87
CA THR A 77 7.96 3.71 -4.22
C THR A 77 6.85 2.65 -4.31
N VAL A 78 5.73 2.90 -3.64
CA VAL A 78 4.55 2.02 -3.73
C VAL A 78 3.50 2.70 -4.59
N VAL A 79 2.99 1.97 -5.57
CA VAL A 79 1.94 2.45 -6.48
C VAL A 79 0.84 1.40 -6.66
N THR A 80 -0.35 1.85 -6.99
CA THR A 80 -1.43 0.95 -7.42
C THR A 80 -1.31 0.62 -8.90
N VAL A 81 -1.87 -0.54 -9.31
CA VAL A 81 -1.91 -0.94 -10.73
C VAL A 81 -2.47 0.16 -11.61
N GLY A 82 -1.82 0.41 -12.75
CA GLY A 82 -2.18 1.43 -13.73
C GLY A 82 -1.61 2.83 -13.46
N THR A 83 -0.83 3.00 -12.40
CA THR A 83 -0.23 4.29 -12.03
C THR A 83 0.85 4.70 -13.03
N PRO A 84 0.77 5.92 -13.62
CA PRO A 84 1.85 6.53 -14.37
C PRO A 84 2.90 7.14 -13.41
N VAL A 85 4.18 6.82 -13.65
CA VAL A 85 5.32 7.32 -12.87
C VAL A 85 6.24 8.12 -13.77
N THR A 86 6.64 9.30 -13.33
CA THR A 86 7.64 10.14 -13.99
C THR A 86 9.00 10.01 -13.30
N PHE A 87 10.07 10.27 -14.05
CA PHE A 87 11.44 10.11 -13.60
C PHE A 87 12.25 11.40 -13.82
N PRO A 88 11.96 12.50 -13.10
CA PRO A 88 12.71 13.75 -13.28
C PRO A 88 14.17 13.60 -12.84
N ASN A 89 15.08 14.11 -13.66
CA ASN A 89 16.51 14.16 -13.40
C ASN A 89 16.95 15.56 -13.01
N PHE A 90 17.29 15.76 -11.75
CA PHE A 90 17.78 17.04 -11.19
C PHE A 90 19.30 17.11 -11.08
N ASP A 91 20.04 16.08 -11.50
CA ASP A 91 21.48 16.11 -11.57
C ASP A 91 21.96 16.92 -12.79
N THR A 92 23.20 17.40 -12.74
CA THR A 92 23.88 18.06 -13.86
C THR A 92 24.35 17.09 -14.92
N VAL A 93 24.33 15.78 -14.60
CA VAL A 93 24.69 14.70 -15.53
C VAL A 93 23.43 14.00 -16.04
N ARG A 94 23.52 13.44 -17.24
CA ARG A 94 22.42 12.62 -17.78
C ARG A 94 22.37 11.29 -17.09
N HIS A 95 21.16 10.77 -16.92
CA HIS A 95 20.92 9.41 -16.44
C HIS A 95 20.16 8.58 -17.45
N HIS A 96 20.27 7.27 -17.28
CA HIS A 96 19.54 6.26 -18.01
C HIS A 96 18.70 5.48 -16.99
N VAL A 97 17.39 5.47 -17.11
CA VAL A 97 16.52 4.71 -16.23
C VAL A 97 15.99 3.49 -16.95
N TYR A 98 16.16 2.32 -16.36
CA TYR A 98 15.63 1.09 -16.95
C TYR A 98 15.07 0.14 -15.89
N SER A 99 14.23 -0.78 -16.33
CA SER A 99 13.83 -1.98 -15.60
C SER A 99 13.71 -3.14 -16.59
N PHE A 100 14.21 -4.31 -16.18
CA PHE A 100 14.00 -5.59 -16.88
C PHE A 100 13.16 -6.56 -16.03
N SER A 101 12.47 -6.04 -15.02
CA SER A 101 11.61 -6.85 -14.16
C SER A 101 10.42 -7.41 -14.93
N PRO A 102 9.95 -8.65 -14.62
CA PRO A 102 8.85 -9.30 -15.34
C PRO A 102 7.54 -8.51 -15.36
N ILE A 103 7.31 -7.68 -14.34
CA ILE A 103 6.10 -6.86 -14.25
C ILE A 103 6.19 -5.60 -15.12
N LYS A 104 7.41 -5.10 -15.41
CA LYS A 104 7.60 -3.92 -16.24
C LYS A 104 9.01 -3.87 -16.82
N THR A 105 9.08 -3.99 -18.15
CA THR A 105 10.30 -3.76 -18.90
C THR A 105 10.21 -2.43 -19.62
N PHE A 106 11.19 -1.54 -19.40
CA PHE A 106 11.29 -0.25 -20.10
C PHE A 106 12.71 0.30 -20.04
N GLU A 107 12.97 1.27 -20.90
CA GLU A 107 14.25 1.96 -20.98
C GLU A 107 14.03 3.44 -21.36
N LEU A 108 14.50 4.35 -20.52
CA LEU A 108 14.60 5.78 -20.80
C LEU A 108 16.06 6.11 -21.03
N LYS A 109 16.45 6.24 -22.31
CA LYS A 109 17.86 6.47 -22.71
C LYS A 109 18.32 7.84 -22.28
N LEU A 110 19.58 7.94 -21.92
CA LEU A 110 20.32 9.13 -21.42
C LEU A 110 19.61 10.47 -21.60
N TYR A 111 19.05 11.01 -20.55
CA TYR A 111 18.34 12.30 -20.55
C TYR A 111 18.71 13.16 -19.34
N SER A 112 18.36 14.44 -19.43
CA SER A 112 18.37 15.43 -18.35
C SER A 112 16.98 16.07 -18.27
N GLY A 113 16.61 16.60 -17.11
CA GLY A 113 15.28 17.19 -16.88
C GLY A 113 14.17 16.15 -16.77
N VAL A 114 12.97 16.47 -17.23
CA VAL A 114 11.78 15.63 -17.09
C VAL A 114 11.45 14.95 -18.43
N PRO A 115 11.36 13.61 -18.49
CA PRO A 115 10.88 12.91 -19.67
C PRO A 115 9.43 13.31 -19.99
N SER A 116 9.12 13.43 -21.28
CA SER A 116 7.78 13.84 -21.74
C SER A 116 6.68 12.82 -21.50
N THR A 117 7.05 11.54 -21.36
CA THR A 117 6.09 10.44 -21.24
C THR A 117 6.33 9.66 -19.95
N PRO A 118 5.33 9.54 -19.06
CA PRO A 118 5.44 8.70 -17.89
C PRO A 118 5.43 7.21 -18.25
N VAL A 119 5.98 6.38 -17.37
CA VAL A 119 5.92 4.93 -17.46
C VAL A 119 4.73 4.42 -16.66
N VAL A 120 3.80 3.71 -17.29
CA VAL A 120 2.62 3.14 -16.62
C VAL A 120 2.97 1.76 -16.05
N PHE A 121 2.75 1.54 -14.75
CA PHE A 121 2.94 0.26 -14.08
C PHE A 121 1.61 -0.49 -13.99
N ASP A 122 1.37 -1.39 -14.92
CA ASP A 122 0.08 -2.04 -15.19
C ASP A 122 -0.06 -3.47 -14.66
N LYS A 123 0.98 -4.02 -14.02
CA LYS A 123 0.98 -5.36 -13.43
C LYS A 123 1.45 -5.31 -11.97
N PRO A 124 0.79 -6.05 -11.04
CA PRO A 124 1.23 -6.12 -9.65
C PRO A 124 2.56 -6.86 -9.51
N GLY A 125 3.31 -6.52 -8.46
CA GLY A 125 4.61 -7.09 -8.15
C GLY A 125 5.67 -6.03 -7.87
N ALA A 126 6.94 -6.40 -7.91
CA ALA A 126 8.06 -5.47 -7.70
C ALA A 126 8.93 -5.34 -8.96
N ALA A 127 9.26 -4.11 -9.31
CA ALA A 127 10.20 -3.79 -10.38
C ALA A 127 11.43 -3.11 -9.78
N VAL A 128 12.61 -3.61 -10.10
CA VAL A 128 13.87 -2.93 -9.80
C VAL A 128 14.18 -1.94 -10.92
N LEU A 129 14.57 -0.74 -10.53
CA LEU A 129 15.09 0.31 -11.40
C LEU A 129 16.60 0.32 -11.33
N GLY A 130 17.25 0.58 -12.44
CA GLY A 130 18.70 0.76 -12.54
C GLY A 130 19.08 1.92 -13.42
N CYS A 131 20.35 2.34 -13.30
CA CYS A 131 21.01 3.27 -14.19
C CYS A 131 22.28 2.61 -14.73
N ASN A 132 22.46 2.53 -16.06
CA ASN A 132 23.57 1.79 -16.67
C ASN A 132 24.90 2.56 -16.65
N ILE A 133 24.93 3.79 -16.15
CA ILE A 133 26.17 4.60 -16.04
C ILE A 133 26.59 4.86 -14.60
N HIS A 134 25.79 4.41 -13.62
CA HIS A 134 26.09 4.51 -12.19
C HIS A 134 25.57 3.25 -11.49
N ASP A 135 26.42 2.24 -11.32
CA ASP A 135 26.05 0.90 -10.81
C ASP A 135 25.36 0.91 -9.42
N GLN A 136 25.66 1.93 -8.60
CA GLN A 136 25.06 2.07 -7.27
C GLN A 136 23.65 2.69 -7.30
N MET A 137 23.17 3.13 -8.48
CA MET A 137 21.90 3.84 -8.61
C MET A 137 20.78 2.83 -8.87
N SER A 138 20.11 2.43 -7.81
CA SER A 138 18.98 1.51 -7.85
C SER A 138 17.80 1.98 -7.00
N ALA A 139 16.60 1.55 -7.35
CA ALA A 139 15.36 1.76 -6.59
C ALA A 139 14.33 0.69 -6.92
N TRP A 140 13.23 0.68 -6.17
CA TRP A 140 12.15 -0.28 -6.35
C TRP A 140 10.81 0.41 -6.57
N VAL A 141 10.02 -0.13 -7.48
CA VAL A 141 8.60 0.19 -7.62
C VAL A 141 7.79 -1.04 -7.24
N VAL A 142 7.06 -0.93 -6.14
CA VAL A 142 6.16 -1.99 -5.68
C VAL A 142 4.75 -1.65 -6.13
N VAL A 143 4.21 -2.47 -7.03
CA VAL A 143 2.88 -2.27 -7.62
C VAL A 143 1.89 -3.17 -6.90
N VAL A 144 0.89 -2.57 -6.26
CA VAL A 144 -0.13 -3.27 -5.48
C VAL A 144 -1.49 -3.25 -6.20
N ASP A 145 -2.26 -4.33 -6.05
CA ASP A 145 -3.63 -4.46 -6.58
C ASP A 145 -4.69 -4.49 -5.46
N THR A 146 -4.37 -3.90 -4.32
CA THR A 146 -5.26 -3.67 -3.18
C THR A 146 -5.25 -2.20 -2.77
N PRO A 147 -6.35 -1.62 -2.28
CA PRO A 147 -6.37 -0.28 -1.71
C PRO A 147 -5.74 -0.23 -0.30
N TYR A 148 -5.51 -1.39 0.33
CA TYR A 148 -5.04 -1.53 1.70
C TYR A 148 -3.56 -1.90 1.73
N TYR A 149 -2.71 -0.89 1.75
CA TYR A 149 -1.26 -1.05 1.82
C TYR A 149 -0.61 0.09 2.58
N ALA A 150 0.56 -0.16 3.12
CA ALA A 150 1.41 0.85 3.74
C ALA A 150 2.88 0.41 3.69
N ARG A 151 3.79 1.39 3.79
CA ARG A 151 5.23 1.15 3.91
C ARG A 151 5.66 1.31 5.36
N THR A 152 6.52 0.44 5.87
CA THR A 152 7.05 0.53 7.23
C THR A 152 8.03 1.69 7.37
N GLY A 153 7.97 2.34 8.54
CA GLY A 153 8.98 3.29 8.98
C GLY A 153 10.25 2.60 9.50
N ALA A 154 11.18 3.40 9.99
CA ALA A 154 12.45 2.91 10.58
C ALA A 154 12.26 1.97 11.78
N ASP A 155 11.10 2.03 12.43
CA ASP A 155 10.69 1.16 13.54
C ASP A 155 10.05 -0.16 13.07
N GLY A 156 10.01 -0.42 11.76
CA GLY A 156 9.38 -1.59 11.16
C GLY A 156 7.86 -1.60 11.25
N ARG A 157 7.21 -0.47 11.57
CA ARG A 157 5.76 -0.37 11.70
C ARG A 157 5.11 0.27 10.49
N ALA A 158 3.98 -0.30 10.09
CA ALA A 158 3.09 0.25 9.06
C ALA A 158 1.66 0.31 9.63
N ARG A 159 0.89 1.34 9.25
CA ARG A 159 -0.53 1.47 9.60
C ARG A 159 -1.35 1.59 8.32
N VAL A 160 -2.37 0.75 8.22
CA VAL A 160 -3.35 0.75 7.12
C VAL A 160 -4.69 1.15 7.71
N ASP A 161 -5.19 2.32 7.33
CA ASP A 161 -6.46 2.84 7.84
C ASP A 161 -7.63 2.49 6.93
N GLY A 162 -8.84 2.49 7.50
CA GLY A 162 -10.09 2.34 6.77
C GLY A 162 -10.33 0.94 6.20
N VAL A 163 -9.72 -0.08 6.78
CA VAL A 163 -9.89 -1.47 6.33
C VAL A 163 -11.30 -1.95 6.69
N ALA A 164 -12.09 -2.33 5.68
CA ALA A 164 -13.41 -2.87 5.89
C ALA A 164 -13.35 -4.21 6.65
N PRO A 165 -14.33 -4.52 7.52
CA PRO A 165 -14.42 -5.85 8.14
C PRO A 165 -14.46 -6.96 7.08
N GLY A 166 -13.68 -8.02 7.31
CA GLY A 166 -13.59 -9.12 6.34
C GLY A 166 -12.41 -10.03 6.59
N SER A 167 -12.25 -11.02 5.71
CA SER A 167 -11.10 -11.93 5.72
C SER A 167 -10.08 -11.50 4.68
N TYR A 168 -8.84 -11.39 5.10
CA TYR A 168 -7.72 -10.92 4.29
C TYR A 168 -6.54 -11.88 4.33
N ARG A 169 -5.67 -11.73 3.34
CA ARG A 169 -4.32 -12.28 3.30
C ARG A 169 -3.35 -11.12 3.52
N LEU A 170 -2.65 -11.15 4.64
CA LEU A 170 -1.59 -10.20 4.94
C LEU A 170 -0.30 -10.68 4.30
N ARG A 171 0.32 -9.83 3.51
CA ARG A 171 1.63 -10.03 2.86
C ARG A 171 2.53 -8.85 3.13
N ALA A 172 3.83 -9.10 3.05
CA ALA A 172 4.81 -8.03 3.00
C ALA A 172 5.88 -8.35 1.94
N TRP A 173 6.35 -7.29 1.30
CA TRP A 173 7.50 -7.30 0.40
C TRP A 173 8.63 -6.47 1.02
N HIS A 174 9.88 -6.87 0.77
CA HIS A 174 11.07 -6.09 1.13
C HIS A 174 12.20 -6.41 0.16
N ALA A 175 13.00 -5.39 -0.22
CA ALA A 175 14.08 -5.52 -1.20
C ALA A 175 15.16 -6.57 -0.82
N GLY A 176 15.34 -6.82 0.48
CA GLY A 176 16.29 -7.80 1.00
C GLY A 176 15.81 -9.24 1.00
N VAL A 177 14.55 -9.52 0.62
CA VAL A 177 14.05 -10.89 0.49
C VAL A 177 14.45 -11.42 -0.89
N VAL A 178 15.11 -12.58 -0.91
CA VAL A 178 15.48 -13.23 -2.16
C VAL A 178 14.22 -13.68 -2.91
N PRO A 179 14.08 -13.38 -4.21
CA PRO A 179 12.94 -13.83 -5.00
C PRO A 179 12.71 -15.34 -4.87
N GLY A 180 11.46 -15.74 -4.63
CA GLY A 180 11.07 -17.13 -4.38
C GLY A 180 11.22 -17.59 -2.92
N GLN A 181 11.71 -16.73 -2.03
CA GLN A 181 11.77 -16.98 -0.58
C GLN A 181 10.75 -16.14 0.21
N GLU A 182 9.78 -15.54 -0.48
CA GLU A 182 8.73 -14.79 0.19
C GLU A 182 7.90 -15.72 1.08
N PRO A 183 7.61 -15.31 2.34
CA PRO A 183 6.78 -16.12 3.22
C PRO A 183 5.36 -16.24 2.66
N ALA A 184 4.71 -17.36 2.99
CA ALA A 184 3.30 -17.55 2.64
C ALA A 184 2.44 -16.42 3.25
N PRO A 185 1.37 -15.99 2.55
CA PRO A 185 0.45 -15.00 3.09
C PRO A 185 -0.18 -15.47 4.40
N GLN A 186 -0.23 -14.59 5.40
CA GLN A 186 -0.89 -14.85 6.67
C GLN A 186 -2.38 -14.54 6.57
N ALA A 187 -3.25 -15.47 6.96
CA ALA A 187 -4.68 -15.20 7.08
C ALA A 187 -4.95 -14.22 8.24
N LEU A 188 -5.77 -13.20 7.99
CA LEU A 188 -6.11 -12.17 8.95
C LEU A 188 -7.61 -11.83 8.84
N ALA A 189 -8.35 -12.01 9.93
CA ALA A 189 -9.73 -11.57 10.02
C ALA A 189 -9.80 -10.19 10.68
N ILE A 190 -10.42 -9.22 10.01
CA ILE A 190 -10.60 -7.86 10.48
C ILE A 190 -12.06 -7.67 10.89
N GLY A 191 -12.26 -7.26 12.13
CA GLY A 191 -13.56 -6.85 12.71
C GLY A 191 -13.77 -5.34 12.61
N PRO A 192 -14.74 -4.80 13.36
CA PRO A 192 -14.98 -3.36 13.42
C PRO A 192 -13.97 -2.58 14.26
N ALA A 193 -13.20 -3.26 15.11
CA ALA A 193 -12.16 -2.66 15.95
C ALA A 193 -10.78 -2.72 15.26
N ASP A 194 -9.91 -1.79 15.67
CA ASP A 194 -8.50 -1.78 15.24
C ASP A 194 -7.83 -3.12 15.55
N ALA A 195 -6.89 -3.54 14.66
CA ALA A 195 -6.21 -4.80 14.73
C ALA A 195 -4.69 -4.63 14.68
N GLU A 196 -3.98 -5.59 15.25
CA GLU A 196 -2.52 -5.66 15.18
C GLU A 196 -2.08 -7.00 14.58
N ALA A 197 -1.00 -6.98 13.80
CA ALA A 197 -0.40 -8.18 13.23
C ALA A 197 1.13 -8.03 13.18
N GLY A 198 1.83 -9.17 13.09
CA GLY A 198 3.28 -9.22 12.92
C GLY A 198 3.67 -10.13 11.78
N LEU A 199 4.70 -9.75 11.02
CA LEU A 199 5.30 -10.55 9.98
C LEU A 199 6.82 -10.62 10.18
N GLN A 200 7.40 -11.78 9.90
CA GLN A 200 8.84 -11.95 9.77
C GLN A 200 9.21 -12.22 8.31
N LEU A 201 10.19 -11.49 7.81
CA LEU A 201 10.71 -11.67 6.46
C LEU A 201 12.12 -12.23 6.50
N PRO A 202 12.48 -13.21 5.66
CA PRO A 202 13.79 -13.85 5.62
C PRO A 202 14.82 -12.93 4.94
N VAL A 203 15.08 -11.78 5.57
CA VAL A 203 16.08 -10.81 5.13
C VAL A 203 17.40 -11.15 5.84
N ALA A 204 18.47 -11.31 5.05
CA ALA A 204 19.79 -11.58 5.61
C ALA A 204 20.31 -10.37 6.40
N ALA A 205 21.04 -10.63 7.48
CA ALA A 205 21.68 -9.59 8.26
C ALA A 205 22.62 -8.76 7.37
N GLY A 206 22.44 -7.43 7.34
CA GLY A 206 23.27 -6.51 6.56
C GLY A 206 22.77 -6.14 5.16
N SER A 207 21.67 -6.73 4.67
CA SER A 207 21.01 -6.23 3.45
C SER A 207 20.28 -4.93 3.78
N ALA A 208 20.86 -3.79 3.39
CA ALA A 208 20.16 -2.52 3.29
C ALA A 208 19.31 -2.52 2.00
N PRO A 209 18.20 -1.78 1.96
CA PRO A 209 17.40 -1.58 0.75
C PRO A 209 18.19 -0.88 -0.35
#